data_0b642e1f930eab4e467a0c3743ac6ec6
#
_entry.id   0b642e1f930eab4e467a0c3743ac6ec6
#
_cell.length_a   1.000
_cell.length_b   1.000
_cell.length_c   1.000
_cell.angle_alpha   90.00
_cell.angle_beta   90.00
_cell.angle_gamma   90.00
#
_symmetry.space_group_name_H-M   'P 1'
#
loop_
_entity.id
_entity.type
_entity.pdbx_description
1 polymer ?
#
loop_
_entity_poly.entity_id
_entity_poly.type
_entity_poly.pdbx_seq_one_letter_code
_entity_poly.pdbx_strand_id
1 'polypeptide(L)'
;MQSNLYKRQKEPLLIVISGPSGVGKDSVVKRMRELGLPFHFVVTATSRPQRPHETEGVDYIFVSKDEFGRMIEADELLEHADVYGQQKGIPKEQVREALNSSLDVVMRLDVQGARTIRDLSDDALLIFLVTQNEDELVRRLKERRTESPEALKLRLDMARQEMQGVEELFDYCVVNADSQLDAAVDTIVDIINAEHQRTKPRKVEL
;
A
#
# COMPACT_ATOMS: atom_id res chain seq x y z
N MET A 1 34.38 -12.08 1.33
CA MET A 1 34.44 -10.61 1.25
C MET A 1 34.08 -10.04 2.62
N GLN A 2 34.96 -9.31 3.27
CA GLN A 2 34.62 -8.61 4.52
C GLN A 2 33.75 -7.43 4.15
N SER A 3 32.48 -7.42 4.61
CA SER A 3 31.58 -6.28 4.43
C SER A 3 32.12 -5.10 5.21
N ASN A 4 32.48 -4.03 4.50
CA ASN A 4 32.92 -2.78 5.14
C ASN A 4 31.70 -2.01 5.64
N LEU A 5 31.32 -2.20 6.89
CA LEU A 5 30.16 -1.57 7.53
C LEU A 5 30.18 -0.03 7.48
N TYR A 6 31.35 0.58 7.30
CA TYR A 6 31.50 2.05 7.20
C TYR A 6 31.22 2.63 5.81
N LYS A 7 31.07 1.77 4.78
CA LYS A 7 30.79 2.18 3.38
C LYS A 7 29.49 1.58 2.86
N ARG A 8 28.53 1.35 3.74
CA ARG A 8 27.27 0.73 3.37
C ARG A 8 26.45 1.69 2.53
N GLN A 9 26.08 1.29 1.32
CA GLN A 9 25.07 2.00 0.53
C GLN A 9 23.68 1.65 1.07
N LYS A 10 22.79 2.63 1.07
CA LYS A 10 21.39 2.45 1.39
C LYS A 10 20.71 1.76 0.20
N GLU A 11 20.26 0.52 0.39
CA GLU A 11 19.44 -0.16 -0.61
C GLU A 11 18.02 0.36 -0.52
N PRO A 12 17.34 0.67 -1.65
CA PRO A 12 15.97 1.13 -1.63
C PRO A 12 15.02 0.02 -1.17
N LEU A 13 13.99 0.38 -0.42
CA LEU A 13 12.95 -0.52 0.06
C LEU A 13 11.73 -0.49 -0.85
N LEU A 14 11.11 -1.65 -1.04
CA LEU A 14 9.78 -1.80 -1.60
C LEU A 14 8.80 -1.94 -0.44
N ILE A 15 8.01 -0.91 -0.19
CA ILE A 15 7.16 -0.78 0.99
C ILE A 15 5.70 -0.91 0.57
N VAL A 16 4.99 -1.83 1.18
CA VAL A 16 3.55 -2.02 0.98
C VAL A 16 2.81 -1.57 2.23
N ILE A 17 1.96 -0.57 2.10
CA ILE A 17 1.00 -0.15 3.13
C ILE A 17 -0.34 -0.80 2.79
N SER A 18 -0.77 -1.74 3.62
CA SER A 18 -2.02 -2.48 3.44
C SER A 18 -2.90 -2.41 4.68
N GLY A 19 -4.05 -3.07 4.64
CA GLY A 19 -5.02 -3.12 5.74
C GLY A 19 -6.45 -3.12 5.22
N PRO A 20 -7.44 -3.33 6.08
CA PRO A 20 -8.82 -3.48 5.67
C PRO A 20 -9.40 -2.20 5.06
N SER A 21 -10.53 -2.37 4.36
CA SER A 21 -11.30 -1.23 3.86
C SER A 21 -11.68 -0.32 5.03
N GLY A 22 -11.50 1.00 4.88
CA GLY A 22 -11.85 1.98 5.94
C GLY A 22 -10.76 2.28 6.95
N VAL A 23 -9.65 1.55 6.99
CA VAL A 23 -8.57 1.75 7.96
C VAL A 23 -7.79 3.07 7.79
N GLY A 24 -7.91 3.72 6.62
CA GLY A 24 -7.25 5.03 6.37
C GLY A 24 -5.96 4.97 5.57
N LYS A 25 -5.71 3.92 4.78
CA LYS A 25 -4.53 3.81 3.89
C LYS A 25 -4.30 5.05 3.04
N ASP A 26 -5.38 5.59 2.45
CA ASP A 26 -5.32 6.78 1.59
C ASP A 26 -4.86 8.02 2.36
N SER A 27 -5.39 8.17 3.58
CA SER A 27 -5.04 9.30 4.46
C SER A 27 -3.58 9.24 4.90
N VAL A 28 -3.08 8.05 5.26
CA VAL A 28 -1.68 7.82 5.64
C VAL A 28 -0.75 8.19 4.49
N VAL A 29 -0.95 7.63 3.30
CA VAL A 29 -0.10 7.92 2.12
C VAL A 29 -0.18 9.38 1.72
N LYS A 30 -1.37 9.99 1.75
CA LYS A 30 -1.55 11.41 1.48
C LYS A 30 -0.77 12.25 2.49
N ARG A 31 -0.83 11.93 3.80
CA ARG A 31 -0.12 12.66 4.84
C ARG A 31 1.39 12.54 4.70
N MET A 32 1.91 11.36 4.34
CA MET A 32 3.32 11.15 4.04
C MET A 32 3.80 12.06 2.88
N ARG A 33 2.98 12.21 1.83
CA ARG A 33 3.26 13.13 0.71
C ARG A 33 3.25 14.59 1.14
N GLU A 34 2.27 15.01 1.95
CA GLU A 34 2.14 16.38 2.47
C GLU A 34 3.34 16.78 3.33
N LEU A 35 3.91 15.84 4.07
CA LEU A 35 5.13 16.04 4.86
C LEU A 35 6.40 16.10 4.00
N GLY A 36 6.31 15.92 2.68
CA GLY A 36 7.45 15.96 1.77
C GLY A 36 8.47 14.85 2.01
N LEU A 37 8.03 13.69 2.50
CA LEU A 37 8.93 12.55 2.76
C LEU A 37 9.57 12.08 1.43
N PRO A 38 10.87 11.71 1.45
CA PRO A 38 11.64 11.43 0.25
C PRO A 38 11.40 10.01 -0.28
N PHE A 39 10.13 9.69 -0.52
CA PHE A 39 9.69 8.41 -1.06
C PHE A 39 9.09 8.57 -2.45
N HIS A 40 9.23 7.54 -3.28
CA HIS A 40 8.42 7.43 -4.48
C HIS A 40 7.08 6.77 -4.14
N PHE A 41 5.99 7.54 -4.27
CA PHE A 41 4.65 7.02 -4.03
C PHE A 41 4.04 6.55 -5.34
N VAL A 42 3.90 5.24 -5.50
CA VAL A 42 3.34 4.66 -6.72
C VAL A 42 1.90 5.09 -6.93
N VAL A 43 1.58 5.50 -8.15
CA VAL A 43 0.23 5.85 -8.56
C VAL A 43 -0.43 4.62 -9.16
N THR A 44 -1.46 4.11 -8.50
CA THR A 44 -2.22 2.92 -8.90
C THR A 44 -3.04 3.20 -10.16
N ALA A 45 -3.00 2.34 -11.16
CA ALA A 45 -3.93 2.35 -12.28
C ALA A 45 -5.28 1.77 -11.86
N THR A 46 -6.39 2.34 -12.36
CA THR A 46 -7.73 1.85 -12.04
C THR A 46 -8.71 2.01 -13.19
N SER A 47 -9.62 1.05 -13.35
CA SER A 47 -10.68 1.10 -14.38
C SER A 47 -11.99 1.75 -13.90
N ARG A 48 -12.05 2.23 -12.65
CA ARG A 48 -13.22 2.96 -12.17
C ARG A 48 -13.21 4.43 -12.63
N PRO A 49 -14.39 5.07 -12.72
CA PRO A 49 -14.45 6.50 -12.98
C PRO A 49 -13.76 7.33 -11.88
N GLN A 50 -13.15 8.43 -12.31
CA GLN A 50 -12.57 9.44 -11.43
C GLN A 50 -13.67 10.12 -10.60
N ARG A 51 -13.39 10.37 -9.32
CA ARG A 51 -14.27 11.12 -8.42
C ARG A 51 -13.95 12.63 -8.47
N PRO A 52 -14.91 13.53 -8.11
CA PRO A 52 -14.73 14.96 -8.28
C PRO A 52 -13.54 15.62 -7.57
N HIS A 53 -13.01 14.96 -6.53
CA HIS A 53 -11.88 15.47 -5.72
C HIS A 53 -10.58 14.69 -5.93
N GLU A 54 -10.53 13.83 -6.93
CA GLU A 54 -9.35 13.06 -7.29
C GLU A 54 -8.64 13.71 -8.47
N THR A 55 -7.32 13.61 -8.52
CA THR A 55 -6.47 14.16 -9.58
C THR A 55 -5.81 13.04 -10.35
N GLU A 56 -5.97 13.07 -11.71
CA GLU A 56 -5.29 12.17 -12.63
C GLU A 56 -3.77 12.21 -12.44
N GLY A 57 -3.13 11.04 -12.40
CA GLY A 57 -1.68 10.90 -12.24
C GLY A 57 -1.15 11.22 -10.84
N VAL A 58 -2.02 11.58 -9.89
CA VAL A 58 -1.67 11.86 -8.49
C VAL A 58 -2.33 10.86 -7.55
N ASP A 59 -3.66 10.75 -7.60
CA ASP A 59 -4.42 9.81 -6.79
C ASP A 59 -4.49 8.43 -7.44
N TYR A 60 -4.77 8.43 -8.75
CA TYR A 60 -4.84 7.26 -9.62
C TYR A 60 -4.47 7.63 -11.06
N ILE A 61 -4.11 6.61 -11.85
CA ILE A 61 -4.12 6.62 -13.30
C ILE A 61 -5.46 6.01 -13.71
N PHE A 62 -6.38 6.85 -14.26
CA PHE A 62 -7.71 6.40 -14.65
C PHE A 62 -7.70 5.92 -16.09
N VAL A 63 -7.93 4.64 -16.31
CA VAL A 63 -7.95 4.01 -17.62
C VAL A 63 -9.31 3.36 -17.92
N SER A 64 -9.63 3.12 -19.17
CA SER A 64 -10.80 2.31 -19.52
C SER A 64 -10.59 0.84 -19.13
N LYS A 65 -11.68 0.05 -19.06
CA LYS A 65 -11.56 -1.40 -18.83
C LYS A 65 -10.77 -2.09 -19.93
N ASP A 66 -10.94 -1.66 -21.19
CA ASP A 66 -10.23 -2.21 -22.34
C ASP A 66 -8.73 -1.87 -22.29
N GLU A 67 -8.40 -0.65 -21.85
CA GLU A 67 -7.01 -0.24 -21.63
C GLU A 67 -6.38 -1.06 -20.52
N PHE A 68 -7.09 -1.21 -19.39
CA PHE A 68 -6.60 -2.03 -18.28
C PHE A 68 -6.37 -3.48 -18.70
N GLY A 69 -7.26 -4.04 -19.52
CA GLY A 69 -7.08 -5.37 -20.11
C GLY A 69 -5.81 -5.47 -20.95
N ARG A 70 -5.54 -4.46 -21.80
CA ARG A 70 -4.29 -4.40 -22.57
C ARG A 70 -3.04 -4.33 -21.69
N MET A 71 -3.07 -3.57 -20.58
CA MET A 71 -1.97 -3.51 -19.63
C MET A 71 -1.69 -4.90 -19.00
N ILE A 72 -2.74 -5.68 -18.71
CA ILE A 72 -2.57 -7.06 -18.23
C ILE A 72 -1.93 -7.94 -19.30
N GLU A 73 -2.47 -7.93 -20.54
CA GLU A 73 -1.97 -8.74 -21.66
C GLU A 73 -0.52 -8.40 -22.03
N ALA A 74 -0.14 -7.13 -21.91
CA ALA A 74 1.22 -6.63 -22.17
C ALA A 74 2.18 -6.84 -20.97
N ASP A 75 1.73 -7.45 -19.87
CA ASP A 75 2.51 -7.67 -18.64
C ASP A 75 3.10 -6.37 -18.06
N GLU A 76 2.36 -5.26 -18.17
CA GLU A 76 2.79 -3.93 -17.68
C GLU A 76 2.51 -3.72 -16.19
N LEU A 77 1.73 -4.59 -15.54
CA LEU A 77 1.35 -4.49 -14.14
C LEU A 77 2.17 -5.44 -13.27
N LEU A 78 2.76 -4.92 -12.20
CA LEU A 78 3.46 -5.70 -11.17
C LEU A 78 2.49 -6.57 -10.37
N GLU A 79 1.32 -5.99 -10.08
CA GLU A 79 0.22 -6.60 -9.36
C GLU A 79 -1.08 -6.01 -9.93
N HIS A 80 -2.14 -6.82 -10.00
CA HIS A 80 -3.48 -6.34 -10.30
C HIS A 80 -4.53 -7.19 -9.59
N ALA A 81 -5.63 -6.54 -9.21
CA ALA A 81 -6.76 -7.19 -8.55
C ALA A 81 -8.10 -6.59 -9.03
N ASP A 82 -9.15 -7.39 -8.99
CA ASP A 82 -10.53 -6.90 -9.06
C ASP A 82 -11.04 -6.69 -7.63
N VAL A 83 -11.29 -5.43 -7.28
CA VAL A 83 -11.77 -5.05 -5.96
C VAL A 83 -13.16 -4.46 -6.11
N TYR A 84 -14.18 -5.21 -5.75
CA TYR A 84 -15.60 -4.80 -5.88
C TYR A 84 -16.01 -4.47 -7.33
N GLY A 85 -15.57 -5.25 -8.31
CA GLY A 85 -15.86 -5.02 -9.74
C GLY A 85 -15.09 -3.84 -10.34
N GLN A 86 -14.07 -3.35 -9.66
CA GLN A 86 -13.17 -2.29 -10.10
C GLN A 86 -11.74 -2.84 -10.17
N GLN A 87 -11.17 -2.80 -11.35
CA GLN A 87 -9.79 -3.24 -11.54
C GLN A 87 -8.83 -2.19 -10.97
N LYS A 88 -7.78 -2.65 -10.33
CA LYS A 88 -6.66 -1.87 -9.83
C LYS A 88 -5.36 -2.59 -10.11
N GLY A 89 -4.29 -1.86 -10.39
CA GLY A 89 -3.00 -2.46 -10.65
C GLY A 89 -1.85 -1.48 -10.44
N ILE A 90 -0.68 -2.02 -10.22
CA ILE A 90 0.56 -1.29 -10.00
C ILE A 90 1.40 -1.34 -11.29
N PRO A 91 1.61 -0.20 -11.98
CA PRO A 91 2.48 -0.17 -13.15
C PRO A 91 3.93 -0.54 -12.80
N LYS A 92 4.50 -1.55 -13.48
CA LYS A 92 5.87 -2.05 -13.25
C LYS A 92 6.93 -0.97 -13.42
N GLU A 93 6.76 -0.14 -14.45
CA GLU A 93 7.76 0.87 -14.82
C GLU A 93 8.01 1.88 -13.69
N GLN A 94 6.94 2.40 -13.05
CA GLN A 94 7.09 3.31 -11.91
C GLN A 94 7.95 2.72 -10.78
N VAL A 95 7.73 1.44 -10.48
CA VAL A 95 8.45 0.75 -9.40
C VAL A 95 9.92 0.56 -9.78
N ARG A 96 10.20 0.12 -11.02
CA ARG A 96 11.55 -0.11 -11.52
C ARG A 96 12.36 1.18 -11.58
N GLU A 97 11.79 2.25 -12.14
CA GLU A 97 12.45 3.55 -12.22
C GLU A 97 12.80 4.10 -10.84
N ALA A 98 11.88 3.99 -9.89
CA ALA A 98 12.11 4.48 -8.54
C ALA A 98 13.21 3.69 -7.81
N LEU A 99 13.18 2.35 -7.85
CA LEU A 99 14.22 1.50 -7.27
C LEU A 99 15.59 1.77 -7.92
N ASN A 100 15.65 1.91 -9.25
CA ASN A 100 16.88 2.25 -9.97
C ASN A 100 17.44 3.65 -9.60
N SER A 101 16.55 4.55 -9.19
CA SER A 101 16.93 5.89 -8.68
C SER A 101 17.30 5.90 -7.19
N SER A 102 17.40 4.72 -6.57
CA SER A 102 17.71 4.55 -5.13
C SER A 102 16.68 5.22 -4.20
N LEU A 103 15.44 5.38 -4.66
CA LEU A 103 14.33 5.86 -3.86
C LEU A 103 13.56 4.70 -3.23
N ASP A 104 13.21 4.84 -1.97
CA ASP A 104 12.25 3.95 -1.33
C ASP A 104 10.89 4.08 -2.02
N VAL A 105 10.26 2.95 -2.33
CA VAL A 105 9.01 2.88 -3.07
C VAL A 105 7.87 2.55 -2.12
N VAL A 106 6.85 3.38 -2.06
CA VAL A 106 5.65 3.16 -1.24
C VAL A 106 4.46 2.82 -2.14
N MET A 107 3.90 1.65 -1.94
CA MET A 107 2.68 1.18 -2.59
C MET A 107 1.54 1.05 -1.58
N ARG A 108 0.34 1.36 -2.03
CA ARG A 108 -0.89 1.20 -1.26
C ARG A 108 -1.74 0.09 -1.89
N LEU A 109 -1.81 -1.05 -1.23
CA LEU A 109 -2.48 -2.25 -1.72
C LEU A 109 -3.54 -2.75 -0.72
N ASP A 110 -4.46 -3.59 -1.20
CA ASP A 110 -5.25 -4.46 -0.33
C ASP A 110 -4.42 -5.70 0.07
N VAL A 111 -5.02 -6.60 0.84
CA VAL A 111 -4.32 -7.78 1.36
C VAL A 111 -3.96 -8.76 0.24
N GLN A 112 -4.78 -8.85 -0.83
CA GLN A 112 -4.50 -9.73 -1.97
C GLN A 112 -3.28 -9.22 -2.75
N GLY A 113 -3.24 -7.91 -3.04
CA GLY A 113 -2.11 -7.29 -3.69
C GLY A 113 -0.83 -7.37 -2.84
N ALA A 114 -0.94 -7.21 -1.50
CA ALA A 114 0.19 -7.40 -0.61
C ALA A 114 0.74 -8.84 -0.67
N ARG A 115 -0.13 -9.84 -0.75
CA ARG A 115 0.27 -11.26 -0.93
C ARG A 115 1.01 -11.46 -2.25
N THR A 116 0.49 -10.92 -3.35
CA THR A 116 1.15 -10.98 -4.66
C THR A 116 2.56 -10.38 -4.60
N ILE A 117 2.73 -9.24 -3.91
CA ILE A 117 4.08 -8.63 -3.75
C ILE A 117 4.99 -9.50 -2.88
N ARG A 118 4.48 -10.14 -1.82
CA ARG A 118 5.26 -11.08 -1.01
C ARG A 118 5.72 -12.28 -1.82
N ASP A 119 4.84 -12.83 -2.68
CA ASP A 119 5.16 -13.96 -3.56
C ASP A 119 6.21 -13.57 -4.62
N LEU A 120 6.27 -12.30 -5.03
CA LEU A 120 7.28 -11.77 -5.96
C LEU A 120 8.61 -11.47 -5.28
N SER A 121 8.60 -11.05 -4.01
CA SER A 121 9.82 -10.68 -3.27
C SER A 121 9.64 -10.86 -1.76
N ASP A 122 10.40 -11.79 -1.18
CA ASP A 122 10.49 -12.00 0.27
C ASP A 122 11.04 -10.75 0.99
N ASP A 123 11.82 -9.93 0.27
CA ASP A 123 12.48 -8.72 0.80
C ASP A 123 11.59 -7.47 0.74
N ALA A 124 10.35 -7.56 0.22
CA ALA A 124 9.40 -6.45 0.35
C ALA A 124 9.04 -6.21 1.83
N LEU A 125 8.92 -4.93 2.21
CA LEU A 125 8.50 -4.53 3.56
C LEU A 125 6.99 -4.33 3.57
N LEU A 126 6.26 -5.23 4.24
CA LEU A 126 4.80 -5.21 4.31
C LEU A 126 4.33 -4.70 5.67
N ILE A 127 3.59 -3.58 5.65
CA ILE A 127 3.05 -2.93 6.84
C ILE A 127 1.52 -2.99 6.79
N PHE A 128 0.92 -3.60 7.81
CA PHE A 128 -0.53 -3.69 7.94
C PHE A 128 -1.05 -2.59 8.86
N LEU A 129 -2.04 -1.82 8.39
CA LEU A 129 -2.73 -0.82 9.20
C LEU A 129 -3.96 -1.42 9.86
N VAL A 130 -4.16 -1.09 11.11
CA VAL A 130 -5.37 -1.40 11.88
C VAL A 130 -5.93 -0.14 12.52
N THR A 131 -7.22 -0.13 12.84
CA THR A 131 -7.81 0.85 13.76
C THR A 131 -7.50 0.46 15.20
N GLN A 132 -7.73 1.35 16.16
CA GLN A 132 -7.51 1.07 17.58
C GLN A 132 -8.37 -0.11 18.07
N ASN A 133 -9.57 -0.27 17.51
CA ASN A 133 -10.50 -1.37 17.79
C ASN A 133 -11.48 -1.55 16.61
N GLU A 134 -12.26 -2.64 16.65
CA GLU A 134 -13.25 -2.96 15.62
C GLU A 134 -14.38 -1.92 15.55
N ASP A 135 -14.84 -1.37 16.67
CA ASP A 135 -15.92 -0.38 16.69
C ASP A 135 -15.54 0.88 15.91
N GLU A 136 -14.28 1.29 15.99
CA GLU A 136 -13.76 2.41 15.21
C GLU A 136 -13.80 2.10 13.70
N LEU A 137 -13.40 0.91 13.28
CA LEU A 137 -13.48 0.49 11.88
C LEU A 137 -14.94 0.50 11.38
N VAL A 138 -15.86 -0.06 12.17
CA VAL A 138 -17.30 -0.06 11.88
C VAL A 138 -17.82 1.36 11.72
N ARG A 139 -17.45 2.28 12.60
CA ARG A 139 -17.85 3.68 12.54
C ARG A 139 -17.32 4.35 11.27
N ARG A 140 -16.03 4.21 10.94
CA ARG A 140 -15.42 4.77 9.73
C ARG A 140 -16.06 4.25 8.44
N LEU A 141 -16.44 2.98 8.41
CA LEU A 141 -17.16 2.40 7.26
C LEU A 141 -18.56 3.00 7.12
N LYS A 142 -19.28 3.23 8.22
CA LYS A 142 -20.62 3.86 8.24
C LYS A 142 -20.60 5.33 7.81
N GLU A 143 -19.57 6.09 8.19
CA GLU A 143 -19.44 7.52 7.88
C GLU A 143 -19.26 7.82 6.39
N ARG A 144 -18.86 6.85 5.59
CA ARG A 144 -18.76 6.99 4.13
C ARG A 144 -20.10 7.18 3.40
N ARG A 145 -21.24 7.09 4.09
CA ARG A 145 -22.63 7.51 3.72
C ARG A 145 -23.17 7.08 2.35
N THR A 146 -22.54 6.20 1.61
CA THR A 146 -22.92 5.87 0.23
C THR A 146 -23.44 4.45 0.05
N GLU A 147 -23.68 3.70 1.16
CA GLU A 147 -23.91 2.26 1.07
C GLU A 147 -25.17 1.80 1.78
N SER A 148 -25.79 0.75 1.20
CA SER A 148 -26.88 0.04 1.85
C SER A 148 -26.38 -0.73 3.09
N PRO A 149 -27.28 -1.09 4.02
CA PRO A 149 -26.93 -1.94 5.17
C PRO A 149 -26.28 -3.27 4.78
N GLU A 150 -26.70 -3.85 3.65
CA GLU A 150 -26.17 -5.11 3.12
C GLU A 150 -24.72 -4.92 2.63
N ALA A 151 -24.44 -3.82 1.93
CA ALA A 151 -23.10 -3.48 1.46
C ALA A 151 -22.14 -3.22 2.63
N LEU A 152 -22.63 -2.56 3.69
CA LEU A 152 -21.85 -2.36 4.91
C LEU A 152 -21.52 -3.69 5.60
N LYS A 153 -22.50 -4.61 5.72
CA LYS A 153 -22.28 -5.93 6.30
C LYS A 153 -21.22 -6.70 5.50
N LEU A 154 -21.36 -6.73 4.17
CA LEU A 154 -20.39 -7.40 3.29
C LEU A 154 -18.96 -6.87 3.51
N ARG A 155 -18.80 -5.54 3.62
CA ARG A 155 -17.48 -4.94 3.87
C ARG A 155 -16.91 -5.27 5.23
N LEU A 156 -17.74 -5.36 6.26
CA LEU A 156 -17.29 -5.78 7.59
C LEU A 156 -16.83 -7.24 7.58
N ASP A 157 -17.60 -8.11 6.92
CA ASP A 157 -17.22 -9.52 6.80
C ASP A 157 -15.92 -9.68 6.02
N MET A 158 -15.73 -8.91 4.93
CA MET A 158 -14.47 -8.88 4.18
C MET A 158 -13.32 -8.32 5.02
N ALA A 159 -13.52 -7.23 5.76
CA ALA A 159 -12.48 -6.67 6.64
C ALA A 159 -12.02 -7.67 7.70
N ARG A 160 -12.94 -8.47 8.25
CA ARG A 160 -12.60 -9.57 9.18
C ARG A 160 -11.81 -10.68 8.51
N GLN A 161 -12.13 -11.01 7.25
CA GLN A 161 -11.37 -11.98 6.46
C GLN A 161 -9.97 -11.46 6.13
N GLU A 162 -9.86 -10.18 5.76
CA GLU A 162 -8.57 -9.51 5.50
C GLU A 162 -7.66 -9.47 6.73
N MET A 163 -8.21 -9.52 7.94
CA MET A 163 -7.44 -9.60 9.19
C MET A 163 -6.97 -11.02 9.54
N GLN A 164 -7.42 -12.06 8.83
CA GLN A 164 -6.97 -13.43 9.06
C GLN A 164 -5.62 -13.69 8.39
N GLY A 165 -4.69 -14.31 9.10
CA GLY A 165 -3.34 -14.64 8.58
C GLY A 165 -2.44 -13.42 8.34
N VAL A 166 -2.76 -12.27 8.93
CA VAL A 166 -1.95 -11.05 8.86
C VAL A 166 -0.55 -11.29 9.46
N GLU A 167 -0.48 -12.01 10.57
CA GLU A 167 0.78 -12.29 11.30
C GLU A 167 1.77 -13.11 10.46
N GLU A 168 1.28 -13.91 9.50
CA GLU A 168 2.11 -14.72 8.62
C GLU A 168 2.58 -13.95 7.38
N LEU A 169 1.83 -12.94 6.96
CA LEU A 169 2.07 -12.22 5.72
C LEU A 169 2.83 -10.91 5.91
N PHE A 170 2.52 -10.15 6.97
CA PHE A 170 3.03 -8.81 7.18
C PHE A 170 4.16 -8.77 8.20
N ASP A 171 5.12 -7.87 7.98
CA ASP A 171 6.27 -7.69 8.87
C ASP A 171 5.92 -6.84 10.10
N TYR A 172 4.99 -5.89 9.94
CA TYR A 172 4.59 -4.94 10.99
C TYR A 172 3.09 -4.68 10.96
N CYS A 173 2.54 -4.39 12.16
CA CYS A 173 1.18 -3.91 12.34
C CYS A 173 1.22 -2.53 12.99
N VAL A 174 0.59 -1.52 12.34
CA VAL A 174 0.58 -0.13 12.81
C VAL A 174 -0.85 0.32 13.08
N VAL A 175 -1.09 0.89 14.25
CA VAL A 175 -2.39 1.43 14.64
C VAL A 175 -2.57 2.83 14.07
N ASN A 176 -3.60 3.02 13.24
CA ASN A 176 -4.06 4.32 12.76
C ASN A 176 -5.34 4.72 13.50
N ALA A 177 -5.18 5.17 14.74
CA ALA A 177 -6.28 5.60 15.59
C ALA A 177 -6.86 6.95 15.16
N ASP A 178 -8.11 7.22 15.55
CA ASP A 178 -8.76 8.51 15.31
C ASP A 178 -7.94 9.67 15.86
N SER A 179 -7.86 10.73 15.05
CA SER A 179 -7.12 11.96 15.37
C SER A 179 -5.62 11.75 15.65
N GLN A 180 -5.06 10.56 15.31
CA GLN A 180 -3.64 10.24 15.50
C GLN A 180 -2.94 9.87 14.20
N LEU A 181 -3.37 10.45 13.08
CA LEU A 181 -2.80 10.18 11.76
C LEU A 181 -1.28 10.42 11.71
N ASP A 182 -0.81 11.51 12.32
CA ASP A 182 0.62 11.84 12.36
C ASP A 182 1.41 10.79 13.14
N ALA A 183 0.91 10.31 14.27
CA ALA A 183 1.56 9.25 15.05
C ALA A 183 1.67 7.93 14.26
N ALA A 184 0.66 7.59 13.46
CA ALA A 184 0.74 6.42 12.59
C ALA A 184 1.79 6.61 11.48
N VAL A 185 1.88 7.80 10.89
CA VAL A 185 2.91 8.15 9.89
C VAL A 185 4.30 8.10 10.52
N ASP A 186 4.50 8.70 11.68
CA ASP A 186 5.78 8.70 12.41
C ASP A 186 6.23 7.26 12.69
N THR A 187 5.31 6.39 13.16
CA THR A 187 5.61 4.97 13.39
C THR A 187 6.06 4.26 12.11
N ILE A 188 5.41 4.53 10.97
CA ILE A 188 5.81 3.96 9.68
C ILE A 188 7.21 4.43 9.27
N VAL A 189 7.49 5.72 9.44
CA VAL A 189 8.82 6.30 9.14
C VAL A 189 9.89 5.68 10.02
N ASP A 190 9.62 5.48 11.30
CA ASP A 190 10.54 4.83 12.23
C ASP A 190 10.82 3.38 11.84
N ILE A 191 9.81 2.63 11.41
CA ILE A 191 9.97 1.27 10.86
C ILE A 191 10.88 1.30 9.63
N ILE A 192 10.63 2.18 8.67
CA ILE A 192 11.45 2.31 7.45
C ILE A 192 12.91 2.64 7.82
N ASN A 193 13.12 3.56 8.74
CA ASN A 193 14.44 3.92 9.22
C ASN A 193 15.14 2.74 9.91
N ALA A 194 14.43 1.96 10.72
CA ALA A 194 14.97 0.77 11.36
C ALA A 194 15.35 -0.33 10.35
N GLU A 195 14.52 -0.52 9.31
CA GLU A 195 14.81 -1.48 8.23
C GLU A 195 16.08 -1.12 7.46
N HIS A 196 16.36 0.17 7.25
CA HIS A 196 17.63 0.62 6.68
C HIS A 196 18.85 0.38 7.58
N GLN A 197 18.66 0.19 8.88
CA GLN A 197 19.75 -0.11 9.82
C GLN A 197 20.01 -1.62 9.99
N ARG A 198 19.28 -2.48 9.33
CA ARG A 198 19.48 -3.94 9.43
C ARG A 198 20.90 -4.31 8.99
N THR A 199 21.54 -5.23 9.71
CA THR A 199 22.84 -5.76 9.32
C THR A 199 22.81 -6.56 8.02
N LYS A 200 21.65 -7.15 7.71
CA LYS A 200 21.34 -7.77 6.43
C LYS A 200 20.26 -6.90 5.78
N PRO A 201 20.60 -6.03 4.81
CA PRO A 201 19.61 -5.20 4.14
C PRO A 201 18.63 -6.05 3.34
N ARG A 202 17.42 -5.56 3.19
CA ARG A 202 16.49 -6.10 2.20
C ARG A 202 17.03 -5.76 0.80
N LYS A 203 16.91 -6.70 -0.14
CA LYS A 203 17.33 -6.52 -1.54
C LYS A 203 16.18 -6.94 -2.43
N VAL A 204 15.47 -5.97 -2.93
CA VAL A 204 14.33 -6.22 -3.83
C VAL A 204 14.84 -6.38 -5.25
N GLU A 205 14.59 -7.54 -5.84
CA GLU A 205 14.82 -7.85 -7.24
C GLU A 205 13.45 -8.06 -7.91
N LEU A 206 13.10 -7.23 -8.96
CA LEU A 206 11.82 -7.27 -9.69
C LEU A 206 12.05 -7.37 -11.19
#